data_775569c169e338bb094d7231d552a173
#
_entry.id   775569c169e338bb094d7231d552a173
#
_cell.length_a   1.000
_cell.length_b   1.000
_cell.length_c   1.000
_cell.angle_alpha   90.00
_cell.angle_beta   90.00
_cell.angle_gamma   90.00
#
_symmetry.space_group_name_H-M   'P 1'
#
loop_
_entity.id
_entity.type
_entity.pdbx_description
1 polymer ?
#
loop_
_entity_poly.entity_id
_entity_poly.type
_entity_poly.pdbx_seq_one_letter_code
_entity_poly.pdbx_strand_id
1 'polypeptide(L)'
;DANAMDASRVLRIDGTYNIKNNKQKEVTILKNYGNTIDDIDEFIDLWLPNEYIKEKPKTLLKAEYTVERVQTLKENGKKYGKSLKKLNLERMRDIMRLVEMRKGDCAGTRNYMLLLFAYHTLQTNQGNLEQALQDTQLLNNSFDEPERTSQVNAIVRTAHKAYLGWLNGEKVLINGKWCRKGYNYTNENLIEKLCITEEEQRKLKTIKSKKLVQEQRNKKRREKRRNEYGLTQREQQKQETIAKIMALKEQGFNNTEIAKRLGIARQTVSKYVNQK
;
A
#
# COMPACT_ATOMS: atom_id res chain seq x y z
N ASP A 1 -38.59 1.22 15.11
CA ASP A 1 -38.28 -0.13 15.58
C ASP A 1 -36.77 -0.23 15.81
N ALA A 2 -36.37 -0.44 17.09
CA ALA A 2 -34.95 -0.58 17.46
C ALA A 2 -34.24 -1.70 16.67
N ASN A 3 -34.98 -2.61 16.07
CA ASN A 3 -34.47 -3.68 15.22
C ASN A 3 -34.24 -3.28 13.75
N ALA A 4 -34.66 -2.09 13.34
CA ALA A 4 -34.50 -1.60 11.94
C ALA A 4 -33.34 -0.64 11.74
N MET A 5 -32.43 -0.52 12.70
CA MET A 5 -31.29 0.39 12.65
C MET A 5 -30.08 -0.15 11.86
N ASP A 6 -30.21 -1.34 11.28
CA ASP A 6 -29.16 -1.97 10.49
C ASP A 6 -29.40 -1.68 9.00
N ALA A 7 -28.46 -0.95 8.38
CA ALA A 7 -28.51 -0.59 6.95
C ALA A 7 -28.52 -1.80 6.01
N SER A 8 -28.23 -2.99 6.50
CA SER A 8 -28.25 -4.24 5.73
C SER A 8 -29.65 -4.89 5.66
N ARG A 9 -30.63 -4.37 6.39
CA ARG A 9 -31.96 -4.95 6.38
C ARG A 9 -32.76 -4.55 5.16
N VAL A 10 -33.25 -5.55 4.45
CA VAL A 10 -34.15 -5.37 3.34
C VAL A 10 -35.52 -4.97 3.90
N LEU A 11 -35.98 -3.77 3.58
CA LEU A 11 -37.34 -3.34 3.83
C LEU A 11 -38.27 -4.00 2.80
N ARG A 12 -39.48 -4.38 3.24
CA ARG A 12 -40.47 -4.94 2.34
C ARG A 12 -41.15 -3.84 1.53
N ILE A 13 -41.39 -4.14 0.27
CA ILE A 13 -42.06 -3.22 -0.64
C ILE A 13 -43.58 -3.26 -0.38
N ASP A 14 -44.21 -2.09 -0.37
CA ASP A 14 -45.67 -1.97 -0.29
C ASP A 14 -46.36 -2.74 -1.41
N GLY A 15 -47.51 -3.35 -1.12
CA GLY A 15 -48.24 -4.21 -2.04
C GLY A 15 -47.64 -5.62 -2.21
N THR A 16 -46.59 -5.96 -1.50
CA THR A 16 -46.04 -7.34 -1.48
C THR A 16 -46.60 -8.15 -0.30
N TYR A 17 -46.32 -9.44 -0.30
CA TYR A 17 -46.80 -10.32 0.77
C TYR A 17 -45.65 -10.86 1.62
N ASN A 18 -45.83 -10.77 2.93
CA ASN A 18 -44.93 -11.41 3.88
C ASN A 18 -45.44 -12.82 4.21
N ILE A 19 -44.72 -13.84 3.82
CA ILE A 19 -45.04 -15.23 4.10
C ILE A 19 -44.21 -15.70 5.31
N LYS A 20 -44.86 -15.98 6.42
CA LYS A 20 -44.25 -16.55 7.62
C LYS A 20 -45.12 -17.66 8.19
N ASN A 21 -44.59 -18.83 8.43
CA ASN A 21 -45.27 -19.99 8.96
C ASN A 21 -46.56 -20.35 8.15
N ASN A 22 -46.45 -20.38 6.83
CA ASN A 22 -47.56 -20.61 5.88
C ASN A 22 -48.74 -19.61 5.99
N LYS A 23 -48.56 -18.49 6.68
CA LYS A 23 -49.50 -17.38 6.72
C LYS A 23 -49.00 -16.24 5.84
N GLN A 24 -49.85 -15.81 4.94
CA GLN A 24 -49.61 -14.68 4.05
C GLN A 24 -50.22 -13.43 4.65
N LYS A 25 -49.40 -12.36 4.77
CA LYS A 25 -49.88 -11.05 5.26
C LYS A 25 -49.40 -9.98 4.30
N GLU A 26 -50.31 -9.16 3.82
CA GLU A 26 -49.97 -8.04 2.95
C GLU A 26 -49.15 -7.00 3.70
N VAL A 27 -48.19 -6.44 2.98
CA VAL A 27 -47.35 -5.33 3.44
C VAL A 27 -48.00 -4.04 2.98
N THR A 28 -48.38 -3.19 3.92
CA THR A 28 -49.03 -1.90 3.63
C THR A 28 -48.29 -0.77 4.33
N ILE A 29 -48.25 0.40 3.69
CA ILE A 29 -47.76 1.62 4.30
C ILE A 29 -48.79 2.17 5.25
N LEU A 30 -48.52 2.17 6.55
CA LEU A 30 -49.43 2.70 7.57
C LEU A 30 -49.48 4.23 7.57
N LYS A 31 -48.36 4.89 7.23
CA LYS A 31 -48.25 6.33 7.13
C LYS A 31 -47.40 6.69 5.94
N ASN A 32 -47.93 7.50 5.04
CA ASN A 32 -47.19 8.10 3.93
C ASN A 32 -47.35 9.61 4.02
N TYR A 33 -46.24 10.31 4.24
CA TYR A 33 -46.24 11.77 4.36
C TYR A 33 -46.14 12.47 3.01
N GLY A 34 -46.12 11.73 1.91
CA GLY A 34 -46.09 12.28 0.55
C GLY A 34 -44.75 12.93 0.14
N ASN A 35 -43.76 12.91 1.00
CA ASN A 35 -42.49 13.50 0.70
C ASN A 35 -41.57 12.43 0.08
N THR A 36 -41.21 12.63 -1.17
CA THR A 36 -40.13 11.91 -1.82
C THR A 36 -38.84 12.71 -1.59
N ILE A 37 -37.85 12.05 -1.07
CA ILE A 37 -36.50 12.64 -0.91
C ILE A 37 -35.63 11.98 -1.95
N ASP A 38 -35.28 12.74 -2.99
CA ASP A 38 -34.53 12.23 -4.12
C ASP A 38 -33.02 12.26 -3.86
N ASP A 39 -32.58 13.03 -2.86
CA ASP A 39 -31.18 13.15 -2.45
C ASP A 39 -31.00 12.79 -0.97
N ILE A 40 -30.08 11.88 -0.69
CA ILE A 40 -29.77 11.50 0.69
C ILE A 40 -29.10 12.63 1.47
N ASP A 41 -28.44 13.55 0.80
CA ASP A 41 -27.83 14.74 1.42
C ASP A 41 -28.91 15.73 1.88
N GLU A 42 -30.02 15.87 1.12
CA GLU A 42 -31.19 16.65 1.52
C GLU A 42 -31.89 16.02 2.73
N PHE A 43 -31.97 14.68 2.78
CA PHE A 43 -32.48 13.95 3.95
C PHE A 43 -31.62 14.19 5.20
N ILE A 44 -30.30 14.16 5.05
CA ILE A 44 -29.37 14.40 6.14
C ILE A 44 -29.51 15.81 6.68
N ASP A 45 -29.59 16.81 5.79
CA ASP A 45 -29.74 18.23 6.15
C ASP A 45 -31.09 18.53 6.85
N LEU A 46 -32.16 17.80 6.47
CA LEU A 46 -33.51 18.03 7.01
C LEU A 46 -33.79 17.27 8.30
N TRP A 47 -33.24 16.09 8.48
CA TRP A 47 -33.70 15.15 9.50
C TRP A 47 -32.66 14.77 10.55
N LEU A 48 -31.39 15.07 10.33
CA LEU A 48 -30.37 14.83 11.35
C LEU A 48 -30.20 16.07 12.25
N PRO A 49 -30.09 15.89 13.58
CA PRO A 49 -29.78 16.98 14.49
C PRO A 49 -28.51 17.71 14.10
N ASN A 50 -28.50 19.05 14.24
CA ASN A 50 -27.35 19.92 13.92
C ASN A 50 -26.01 19.49 14.59
N GLU A 51 -26.07 18.69 15.64
CA GLU A 51 -24.90 18.08 16.29
C GLU A 51 -24.14 17.11 15.37
N TYR A 52 -24.82 16.55 14.35
CA TYR A 52 -24.24 15.68 13.33
C TYR A 52 -23.83 16.45 12.06
N ILE A 53 -24.36 17.66 11.88
CA ILE A 53 -24.04 18.60 10.80
C ILE A 53 -22.95 19.54 11.32
N LYS A 54 -21.79 19.00 11.67
CA LYS A 54 -20.61 19.85 11.87
C LYS A 54 -20.27 20.53 10.55
N GLU A 55 -20.32 21.85 10.58
CA GLU A 55 -20.02 22.84 9.55
C GLU A 55 -19.54 22.25 8.21
N LYS A 56 -20.31 22.50 7.13
CA LYS A 56 -19.83 22.26 5.76
C LYS A 56 -18.40 22.80 5.67
N PRO A 57 -17.41 21.97 5.34
CA PRO A 57 -16.07 22.49 5.20
C PRO A 57 -16.10 23.61 4.17
N LYS A 58 -15.79 24.83 4.61
CA LYS A 58 -15.61 25.99 3.74
C LYS A 58 -14.77 25.51 2.58
N THR A 59 -15.22 25.80 1.37
CA THR A 59 -14.61 25.46 0.08
C THR A 59 -13.10 25.43 0.20
N LEU A 60 -12.54 24.23 0.14
CA LEU A 60 -11.12 24.01 0.34
C LEU A 60 -10.37 24.59 -0.85
N LEU A 61 -9.71 25.72 -0.60
CA LEU A 61 -8.64 26.19 -1.45
C LEU A 61 -7.71 25.04 -1.77
N LYS A 62 -7.33 24.87 -3.03
CA LYS A 62 -6.33 23.91 -3.50
C LYS A 62 -5.10 23.97 -2.57
N ALA A 63 -5.08 23.13 -1.55
CA ALA A 63 -3.87 22.95 -0.78
C ALA A 63 -2.92 22.16 -1.68
N GLU A 64 -1.97 22.87 -2.26
CA GLU A 64 -0.83 22.22 -2.87
C GLU A 64 -0.25 21.26 -1.85
N TYR A 65 -0.10 20.00 -2.23
CA TYR A 65 0.60 18.99 -1.47
C TYR A 65 2.07 19.38 -1.50
N THR A 66 2.43 20.36 -0.67
CA THR A 66 3.73 21.01 -0.77
C THR A 66 4.81 19.99 -0.45
N VAL A 67 5.79 19.96 -1.33
CA VAL A 67 7.07 19.24 -1.17
C VAL A 67 7.65 19.50 0.23
N GLU A 68 7.42 20.66 0.82
CA GLU A 68 7.80 21.06 2.19
C GLU A 68 7.21 20.17 3.28
N ARG A 69 5.92 19.80 3.20
CA ARG A 69 5.29 18.94 4.20
C ARG A 69 5.84 17.50 4.14
N VAL A 70 6.22 17.05 2.96
CA VAL A 70 6.91 15.79 2.77
C VAL A 70 8.36 15.88 3.27
N GLN A 71 9.00 17.04 3.18
CA GLN A 71 10.34 17.30 3.70
C GLN A 71 10.37 17.35 5.23
N THR A 72 9.44 18.05 5.86
CA THR A 72 9.30 18.12 7.34
C THR A 72 9.10 16.74 7.95
N LEU A 73 8.33 15.88 7.29
CA LEU A 73 8.16 14.48 7.68
C LEU A 73 9.43 13.64 7.46
N LYS A 74 10.28 14.00 6.47
CA LYS A 74 11.59 13.36 6.26
C LYS A 74 12.59 13.72 7.37
N GLU A 75 12.62 14.95 7.80
CA GLU A 75 13.56 15.44 8.83
C GLU A 75 13.25 14.86 10.21
N ASN A 76 11.96 14.77 10.59
CA ASN A 76 11.52 14.10 11.81
C ASN A 76 11.69 12.58 11.76
N GLY A 77 11.76 11.97 10.58
CA GLY A 77 11.90 10.52 10.37
C GLY A 77 13.32 9.98 10.44
N LYS A 78 14.34 10.83 10.44
CA LYS A 78 15.75 10.38 10.47
C LYS A 78 16.17 9.72 11.79
N LYS A 79 15.48 10.01 12.90
CA LYS A 79 15.78 9.47 14.24
C LYS A 79 15.17 8.08 14.51
N TYR A 80 14.19 7.65 13.76
CA TYR A 80 13.47 6.39 14.02
C TYR A 80 13.56 5.50 12.78
N GLY A 81 14.55 4.61 12.73
CA GLY A 81 14.59 3.53 11.74
C GLY A 81 13.26 2.78 11.76
N LYS A 82 12.75 2.29 10.68
CA LYS A 82 11.53 1.43 10.53
C LYS A 82 10.31 1.78 11.40
N SER A 83 10.01 3.05 11.65
CA SER A 83 8.83 3.44 12.42
C SER A 83 7.54 3.18 11.61
N LEU A 84 6.44 2.84 12.31
CA LEU A 84 5.12 2.68 11.72
C LEU A 84 4.69 3.93 10.94
N LYS A 85 5.02 5.11 11.47
CA LYS A 85 4.80 6.42 10.81
C LYS A 85 5.47 6.48 9.43
N LYS A 86 6.73 6.05 9.32
CA LYS A 86 7.46 6.01 8.05
C LYS A 86 6.85 5.02 7.06
N LEU A 87 6.43 3.85 7.54
CA LEU A 87 5.75 2.87 6.70
C LEU A 87 4.44 3.42 6.14
N ASN A 88 3.62 4.06 6.99
CA ASN A 88 2.35 4.63 6.56
C ASN A 88 2.53 5.76 5.56
N LEU A 89 3.52 6.63 5.77
CA LEU A 89 3.86 7.68 4.82
C LEU A 89 4.26 7.11 3.44
N GLU A 90 5.08 6.08 3.42
CA GLU A 90 5.49 5.46 2.16
C GLU A 90 4.32 4.70 1.49
N ARG A 91 3.39 4.13 2.27
CA ARG A 91 2.16 3.53 1.74
C ARG A 91 1.23 4.57 1.10
N MET A 92 1.07 5.74 1.72
CA MET A 92 0.35 6.86 1.12
C MET A 92 0.96 7.24 -0.24
N ARG A 93 2.28 7.36 -0.30
CA ARG A 93 3.00 7.64 -1.55
C ARG A 93 2.84 6.54 -2.59
N ASP A 94 2.81 5.29 -2.17
CA ASP A 94 2.60 4.16 -3.06
C ASP A 94 1.17 4.17 -3.63
N ILE A 95 0.16 4.55 -2.83
CA ILE A 95 -1.22 4.74 -3.33
C ILE A 95 -1.29 5.88 -4.36
N MET A 96 -0.67 7.03 -4.08
CA MET A 96 -0.61 8.15 -5.03
C MET A 96 0.07 7.74 -6.35
N ARG A 97 1.18 7.00 -6.27
CA ARG A 97 1.85 6.46 -7.47
C ARG A 97 0.99 5.50 -8.27
N LEU A 98 0.17 4.68 -7.59
CA LEU A 98 -0.77 3.80 -8.28
C LEU A 98 -1.80 4.60 -9.09
N VAL A 99 -2.37 5.65 -8.48
CA VAL A 99 -3.32 6.54 -9.18
C VAL A 99 -2.65 7.21 -10.39
N GLU A 100 -1.43 7.71 -10.20
CA GLU A 100 -0.64 8.33 -11.28
C GLU A 100 -0.32 7.34 -12.41
N MET A 101 0.14 6.12 -12.08
CA MET A 101 0.45 5.09 -13.07
C MET A 101 -0.78 4.64 -13.86
N ARG A 102 -1.95 4.63 -13.21
CA ARG A 102 -3.24 4.30 -13.80
C ARG A 102 -3.93 5.49 -14.46
N LYS A 103 -3.30 6.66 -14.43
CA LYS A 103 -3.84 7.91 -14.96
C LYS A 103 -5.24 8.25 -14.45
N GLY A 104 -5.54 7.90 -13.20
CA GLY A 104 -6.85 8.10 -12.58
C GLY A 104 -7.83 6.96 -12.75
N ASP A 105 -7.64 6.04 -13.71
CA ASP A 105 -8.50 4.88 -13.89
C ASP A 105 -8.29 3.84 -12.77
N CYS A 106 -9.08 4.00 -11.72
CA CYS A 106 -9.05 3.15 -10.53
C CYS A 106 -10.41 2.52 -10.25
N ALA A 107 -11.21 2.24 -11.29
CA ALA A 107 -12.52 1.64 -11.16
C ALA A 107 -12.49 0.38 -10.27
N GLY A 108 -13.48 0.22 -9.40
CA GLY A 108 -13.59 -0.90 -8.46
C GLY A 108 -12.65 -0.86 -7.25
N THR A 109 -11.59 -0.02 -7.26
CA THR A 109 -10.63 0.08 -6.15
C THR A 109 -10.59 1.45 -5.46
N ARG A 110 -11.27 2.47 -6.01
CA ARG A 110 -11.28 3.86 -5.52
C ARG A 110 -11.57 3.96 -4.03
N ASN A 111 -12.67 3.38 -3.58
CA ASN A 111 -13.09 3.43 -2.17
C ASN A 111 -12.05 2.82 -1.23
N TYR A 112 -11.42 1.72 -1.62
CA TYR A 112 -10.33 1.12 -0.85
C TYR A 112 -9.08 2.00 -0.82
N MET A 113 -8.72 2.61 -1.95
CA MET A 113 -7.59 3.54 -2.01
C MET A 113 -7.81 4.73 -1.10
N LEU A 114 -9.00 5.36 -1.16
CA LEU A 114 -9.36 6.49 -0.30
C LEU A 114 -9.38 6.10 1.18
N LEU A 115 -9.98 4.95 1.53
CA LEU A 115 -10.02 4.45 2.91
C LEU A 115 -8.63 4.22 3.49
N LEU A 116 -7.76 3.56 2.75
CA LEU A 116 -6.39 3.27 3.18
C LEU A 116 -5.55 4.55 3.27
N PHE A 117 -5.70 5.43 2.29
CA PHE A 117 -5.02 6.72 2.29
C PHE A 117 -5.42 7.56 3.50
N ALA A 118 -6.73 7.73 3.75
CA ALA A 118 -7.25 8.44 4.91
C ALA A 118 -6.74 7.84 6.23
N TYR A 119 -6.77 6.52 6.36
CA TYR A 119 -6.30 5.83 7.56
C TYR A 119 -4.79 6.04 7.79
N HIS A 120 -3.97 5.93 6.76
CA HIS A 120 -2.53 6.18 6.87
C HIS A 120 -2.22 7.66 7.14
N THR A 121 -3.01 8.59 6.57
CA THR A 121 -2.91 10.02 6.88
C THR A 121 -3.17 10.27 8.37
N LEU A 122 -4.26 9.72 8.93
CA LEU A 122 -4.58 9.85 10.35
C LEU A 122 -3.46 9.30 11.25
N GLN A 123 -2.84 8.20 10.88
CA GLN A 123 -1.71 7.64 11.63
C GLN A 123 -0.43 8.50 11.53
N THR A 124 -0.26 9.28 10.48
CA THR A 124 0.91 10.14 10.30
C THR A 124 0.74 11.53 10.90
N ASN A 125 -0.48 12.06 10.91
CA ASN A 125 -0.82 13.40 11.39
C ASN A 125 -1.44 13.44 12.79
N GLN A 126 -1.30 12.35 13.56
CA GLN A 126 -1.79 12.24 14.95
C GLN A 126 -3.32 12.35 15.08
N GLY A 127 -4.07 11.91 14.07
CA GLY A 127 -5.52 11.88 14.12
C GLY A 127 -6.21 13.19 13.70
N ASN A 128 -5.50 14.12 13.08
CA ASN A 128 -6.11 15.35 12.58
C ASN A 128 -7.08 15.01 11.43
N LEU A 129 -8.38 15.05 11.77
CA LEU A 129 -9.47 14.66 10.87
C LEU A 129 -9.63 15.63 9.71
N GLU A 130 -9.55 16.93 9.98
CA GLU A 130 -9.71 17.97 8.96
C GLU A 130 -8.65 17.83 7.87
N GLN A 131 -7.39 17.66 8.27
CA GLN A 131 -6.30 17.43 7.34
C GLN A 131 -6.48 16.13 6.55
N ALA A 132 -6.95 15.07 7.20
CA ALA A 132 -7.20 13.79 6.52
C ALA A 132 -8.32 13.91 5.48
N LEU A 133 -9.36 14.70 5.76
CA LEU A 133 -10.42 15.03 4.80
C LEU A 133 -9.86 15.76 3.59
N GLN A 134 -9.09 16.82 3.83
CA GLN A 134 -8.47 17.61 2.77
C GLN A 134 -7.57 16.75 1.88
N ASP A 135 -6.66 16.03 2.49
CA ASP A 135 -5.69 15.18 1.77
C ASP A 135 -6.41 14.07 0.96
N THR A 136 -7.46 13.48 1.53
CA THR A 136 -8.24 12.44 0.84
C THR A 136 -9.07 13.00 -0.30
N GLN A 137 -9.64 14.18 -0.15
CA GLN A 137 -10.37 14.85 -1.22
C GLN A 137 -9.44 15.23 -2.39
N LEU A 138 -8.20 15.65 -2.09
CA LEU A 138 -7.19 15.91 -3.13
C LEU A 138 -6.86 14.64 -3.93
N LEU A 139 -6.69 13.51 -3.23
CA LEU A 139 -6.49 12.23 -3.91
C LEU A 139 -7.70 11.84 -4.75
N ASN A 140 -8.92 12.03 -4.23
CA ASN A 140 -10.15 11.75 -4.94
C ASN A 140 -10.24 12.53 -6.26
N ASN A 141 -9.84 13.79 -6.26
CA ASN A 141 -9.84 14.64 -7.45
C ASN A 141 -8.82 14.20 -8.52
N SER A 142 -7.93 13.27 -8.19
CA SER A 142 -6.98 12.67 -9.14
C SER A 142 -7.53 11.43 -9.86
N PHE A 143 -8.72 10.97 -9.52
CA PHE A 143 -9.40 9.91 -10.26
C PHE A 143 -10.11 10.48 -11.48
N ASP A 144 -10.20 9.68 -12.56
CA ASP A 144 -10.97 10.05 -13.75
C ASP A 144 -12.45 10.25 -13.44
N GLU A 145 -12.97 9.40 -12.55
CA GLU A 145 -14.32 9.48 -12.02
C GLU A 145 -14.24 9.63 -10.50
N PRO A 146 -14.15 10.86 -9.96
CA PRO A 146 -14.10 11.09 -8.53
C PRO A 146 -15.38 10.63 -7.83
N GLU A 147 -15.22 10.12 -6.61
CA GLU A 147 -16.35 9.83 -5.74
C GLU A 147 -16.99 11.14 -5.24
N ARG A 148 -18.28 11.11 -4.92
CA ARG A 148 -18.99 12.26 -4.36
C ARG A 148 -18.37 12.68 -3.03
N THR A 149 -18.35 13.98 -2.75
CA THR A 149 -17.79 14.54 -1.50
C THR A 149 -18.40 13.89 -0.25
N SER A 150 -19.71 13.65 -0.25
CA SER A 150 -20.40 12.95 0.85
C SER A 150 -19.83 11.55 1.09
N GLN A 151 -19.52 10.81 0.03
CA GLN A 151 -18.93 9.47 0.12
C GLN A 151 -17.50 9.54 0.64
N VAL A 152 -16.69 10.49 0.17
CA VAL A 152 -15.33 10.71 0.69
C VAL A 152 -15.39 11.03 2.19
N ASN A 153 -16.32 11.89 2.61
CA ASN A 153 -16.52 12.21 4.02
C ASN A 153 -16.88 10.96 4.86
N ALA A 154 -17.77 10.11 4.37
CA ALA A 154 -18.14 8.85 5.03
C ALA A 154 -16.95 7.90 5.14
N ILE A 155 -16.14 7.78 4.08
CA ILE A 155 -14.93 6.96 4.05
C ILE A 155 -13.93 7.45 5.11
N VAL A 156 -13.67 8.77 5.16
CA VAL A 156 -12.71 9.35 6.12
C VAL A 156 -13.20 9.20 7.56
N ARG A 157 -14.50 9.36 7.83
CA ARG A 157 -15.10 9.07 9.15
C ARG A 157 -14.91 7.60 9.55
N THR A 158 -15.08 6.68 8.60
CA THR A 158 -14.84 5.24 8.82
C THR A 158 -13.38 4.97 9.15
N ALA A 159 -12.45 5.58 8.42
CA ALA A 159 -11.01 5.52 8.69
C ALA A 159 -10.66 6.08 10.06
N HIS A 160 -11.28 7.22 10.45
CA HIS A 160 -11.07 7.85 11.74
C HIS A 160 -11.58 6.97 12.91
N LYS A 161 -12.75 6.37 12.77
CA LYS A 161 -13.28 5.42 13.77
C LYS A 161 -12.34 4.21 13.94
N ALA A 162 -11.77 3.71 12.86
CA ALA A 162 -10.79 2.63 12.90
C ALA A 162 -9.47 3.07 13.54
N TYR A 163 -9.02 4.30 13.26
CA TYR A 163 -7.84 4.90 13.88
C TYR A 163 -8.00 5.06 15.39
N LEU A 164 -9.14 5.59 15.87
CA LEU A 164 -9.42 5.71 17.30
C LEU A 164 -9.43 4.35 18.00
N GLY A 165 -10.08 3.35 17.41
CA GLY A 165 -10.04 1.99 17.97
C GLY A 165 -8.62 1.39 17.97
N TRP A 166 -7.80 1.68 16.96
CA TRP A 166 -6.39 1.30 16.96
C TRP A 166 -5.61 2.02 18.06
N LEU A 167 -5.84 3.32 18.26
CA LEU A 167 -5.19 4.12 19.29
C LEU A 167 -5.51 3.59 20.70
N ASN A 168 -6.78 3.28 20.95
CA ASN A 168 -7.28 2.74 22.21
C ASN A 168 -6.87 1.27 22.46
N GLY A 169 -6.18 0.63 21.52
CA GLY A 169 -5.79 -0.77 21.64
C GLY A 169 -6.94 -1.77 21.53
N GLU A 170 -8.10 -1.34 20.96
CA GLU A 170 -9.23 -2.23 20.74
C GLU A 170 -8.83 -3.43 19.87
N LYS A 171 -9.42 -4.59 20.17
CA LYS A 171 -9.21 -5.82 19.43
C LYS A 171 -10.49 -6.25 18.73
N VAL A 172 -10.34 -6.85 17.56
CA VAL A 172 -11.42 -7.44 16.77
C VAL A 172 -11.07 -8.87 16.41
N LEU A 173 -12.05 -9.74 16.37
CA LEU A 173 -11.88 -11.12 15.96
C LEU A 173 -11.95 -11.20 14.44
N ILE A 174 -10.85 -11.59 13.79
CA ILE A 174 -10.76 -11.77 12.33
C ILE A 174 -10.29 -13.20 12.07
N ASN A 175 -11.09 -13.98 11.37
CA ASN A 175 -10.78 -15.38 11.04
C ASN A 175 -10.30 -16.20 12.27
N GLY A 176 -10.99 -16.05 13.40
CA GLY A 176 -10.67 -16.75 14.65
C GLY A 176 -9.44 -16.23 15.41
N LYS A 177 -8.82 -15.14 14.97
CA LYS A 177 -7.67 -14.53 15.64
C LYS A 177 -8.01 -13.12 16.12
N TRP A 178 -7.63 -12.82 17.37
CA TRP A 178 -7.74 -11.48 17.93
C TRP A 178 -6.66 -10.58 17.33
N CYS A 179 -7.09 -9.61 16.53
CA CYS A 179 -6.24 -8.61 15.90
C CYS A 179 -6.50 -7.24 16.48
N ARG A 180 -5.48 -6.37 16.53
CA ARG A 180 -5.68 -4.96 16.87
C ARG A 180 -6.53 -4.30 15.78
N LYS A 181 -7.55 -3.53 16.19
CA LYS A 181 -8.44 -2.81 15.29
C LYS A 181 -7.63 -1.85 14.41
N GLY A 182 -8.05 -1.67 13.15
CA GLY A 182 -7.42 -0.78 12.20
C GLY A 182 -7.09 -1.44 10.87
N TYR A 183 -6.74 -0.65 9.88
CA TYR A 183 -6.48 -1.12 8.51
C TYR A 183 -4.97 -1.36 8.25
N ASN A 184 -4.31 -2.08 9.17
CA ASN A 184 -2.90 -2.43 9.04
C ASN A 184 -2.73 -3.72 8.23
N TYR A 185 -3.12 -3.69 6.97
CA TYR A 185 -3.06 -4.85 6.07
C TYR A 185 -1.63 -5.28 5.77
N THR A 186 -1.46 -6.58 5.52
CA THR A 186 -0.23 -7.13 4.93
C THR A 186 -0.10 -6.68 3.47
N ASN A 187 1.10 -6.77 2.91
CA ASN A 187 1.29 -6.40 1.51
C ASN A 187 0.50 -7.30 0.56
N GLU A 188 0.39 -8.59 0.88
CA GLU A 188 -0.40 -9.53 0.10
C GLU A 188 -1.88 -9.08 0.01
N ASN A 189 -2.48 -8.72 1.15
CA ASN A 189 -3.86 -8.22 1.18
C ASN A 189 -4.02 -6.89 0.44
N LEU A 190 -3.01 -6.00 0.52
CA LEU A 190 -3.05 -4.74 -0.22
C LEU A 190 -2.96 -4.96 -1.74
N ILE A 191 -2.11 -5.88 -2.18
CA ILE A 191 -1.95 -6.25 -3.59
C ILE A 191 -3.26 -6.81 -4.14
N GLU A 192 -3.89 -7.72 -3.40
CA GLU A 192 -5.19 -8.31 -3.77
C GLU A 192 -6.30 -7.25 -3.82
N LYS A 193 -6.50 -6.50 -2.73
CA LYS A 193 -7.59 -5.51 -2.62
C LYS A 193 -7.49 -4.35 -3.60
N LEU A 194 -6.29 -3.96 -3.95
CA LEU A 194 -6.03 -2.87 -4.89
C LEU A 194 -5.71 -3.36 -6.31
N CYS A 195 -5.82 -4.68 -6.55
CA CYS A 195 -5.55 -5.33 -7.84
C CYS A 195 -4.20 -4.90 -8.44
N ILE A 196 -3.12 -4.88 -7.60
CA ILE A 196 -1.81 -4.36 -8.00
C ILE A 196 -1.07 -5.40 -8.83
N THR A 197 -0.73 -5.07 -10.07
CA THR A 197 0.03 -5.93 -10.97
C THR A 197 1.50 -6.05 -10.55
N GLU A 198 2.21 -7.06 -11.07
CA GLU A 198 3.65 -7.23 -10.76
C GLU A 198 4.48 -6.06 -11.29
N GLU A 199 4.11 -5.50 -12.44
CA GLU A 199 4.76 -4.33 -13.03
C GLU A 199 4.60 -3.08 -12.16
N GLU A 200 3.39 -2.84 -11.64
CA GLU A 200 3.14 -1.77 -10.69
C GLU A 200 3.95 -1.96 -9.41
N GLN A 201 3.97 -3.18 -8.84
CA GLN A 201 4.77 -3.49 -7.65
C GLN A 201 6.25 -3.16 -7.83
N ARG A 202 6.82 -3.35 -9.01
CA ARG A 202 8.23 -3.01 -9.30
C ARG A 202 8.52 -1.52 -9.13
N LYS A 203 7.54 -0.66 -9.41
CA LYS A 203 7.64 0.80 -9.29
C LYS A 203 7.28 1.32 -7.90
N LEU A 204 6.53 0.55 -7.10
CA LEU A 204 6.18 0.90 -5.73
C LEU A 204 7.39 0.70 -4.79
N LYS A 205 7.32 1.30 -3.59
CA LYS A 205 8.39 1.22 -2.59
C LYS A 205 8.11 0.19 -1.50
N THR A 206 6.90 0.17 -0.97
CA THR A 206 6.51 -0.64 0.19
C THR A 206 5.56 -1.77 -0.14
N ILE A 207 4.60 -1.54 -1.06
CA ILE A 207 3.56 -2.53 -1.39
C ILE A 207 4.11 -3.47 -2.48
N LYS A 208 4.85 -4.47 -2.03
CA LYS A 208 5.50 -5.48 -2.89
C LYS A 208 5.30 -6.87 -2.30
N SER A 209 5.16 -7.87 -3.17
CA SER A 209 5.13 -9.27 -2.76
C SER A 209 6.48 -9.70 -2.15
N LYS A 210 6.45 -10.68 -1.28
CA LYS A 210 7.67 -11.25 -0.67
C LYS A 210 8.64 -11.76 -1.73
N LYS A 211 8.12 -12.40 -2.78
CA LYS A 211 8.89 -12.90 -3.91
C LYS A 211 9.68 -11.77 -4.57
N LEU A 212 9.02 -10.69 -4.96
CA LEU A 212 9.65 -9.55 -5.62
C LEU A 212 10.71 -8.87 -4.74
N VAL A 213 10.41 -8.72 -3.44
CA VAL A 213 11.38 -8.17 -2.48
C VAL A 213 12.63 -9.05 -2.40
N GLN A 214 12.46 -10.38 -2.38
CA GLN A 214 13.58 -11.31 -2.33
C GLN A 214 14.42 -11.27 -3.62
N GLU A 215 13.76 -11.21 -4.78
CA GLU A 215 14.45 -11.04 -6.07
C GLU A 215 15.28 -9.76 -6.11
N GLN A 216 14.71 -8.63 -5.70
CA GLN A 216 15.42 -7.35 -5.64
C GLN A 216 16.59 -7.39 -4.66
N ARG A 217 16.45 -8.04 -3.51
CA ARG A 217 17.55 -8.25 -2.56
C ARG A 217 18.66 -9.11 -3.15
N ASN A 218 18.29 -10.20 -3.82
CA ASN A 218 19.26 -11.08 -4.46
C ASN A 218 20.01 -10.37 -5.58
N LYS A 219 19.30 -9.58 -6.41
CA LYS A 219 19.91 -8.76 -7.45
C LYS A 219 20.93 -7.77 -6.86
N LYS A 220 20.55 -7.00 -5.85
CA LYS A 220 21.45 -6.06 -5.16
C LYS A 220 22.66 -6.75 -4.51
N ARG A 221 22.46 -7.96 -3.95
CA ARG A 221 23.59 -8.74 -3.39
C ARG A 221 24.55 -9.21 -4.47
N ARG A 222 24.05 -9.62 -5.65
CA ARG A 222 24.89 -9.99 -6.79
C ARG A 222 25.67 -8.79 -7.32
N GLU A 223 25.00 -7.64 -7.46
CA GLU A 223 25.64 -6.37 -7.91
C GLU A 223 26.75 -5.93 -6.94
N LYS A 224 26.49 -5.94 -5.62
CA LYS A 224 27.50 -5.57 -4.60
C LYS A 224 28.72 -6.47 -4.55
N ARG A 225 28.62 -7.71 -5.03
CA ARG A 225 29.74 -8.67 -5.07
C ARG A 225 30.60 -8.54 -6.32
N ARG A 226 30.17 -7.74 -7.29
CA ARG A 226 30.85 -7.54 -8.56
C ARG A 226 31.57 -6.19 -8.56
N ASN A 227 32.77 -6.17 -9.15
CA ASN A 227 33.53 -4.95 -9.37
C ASN A 227 33.04 -4.20 -10.62
N GLU A 228 33.73 -3.13 -11.00
CA GLU A 228 33.45 -2.31 -12.19
C GLU A 228 33.45 -3.12 -13.49
N TYR A 229 34.20 -4.22 -13.54
CA TYR A 229 34.28 -5.15 -14.68
C TYR A 229 33.21 -6.26 -14.62
N GLY A 230 32.27 -6.18 -13.67
CA GLY A 230 31.23 -7.18 -13.49
C GLY A 230 31.70 -8.51 -12.90
N LEU A 231 32.93 -8.59 -12.38
CA LEU A 231 33.54 -9.78 -11.82
C LEU A 231 33.41 -9.81 -10.30
N THR A 232 33.18 -11.00 -9.75
CA THR A 232 33.33 -11.22 -8.31
C THR A 232 34.81 -11.25 -7.92
N GLN A 233 35.12 -10.97 -6.67
CA GLN A 233 36.51 -11.02 -6.17
C GLN A 233 37.19 -12.36 -6.50
N ARG A 234 36.49 -13.48 -6.42
CA ARG A 234 37.01 -14.81 -6.77
C ARG A 234 37.30 -14.97 -8.26
N GLU A 235 36.44 -14.42 -9.12
CA GLU A 235 36.61 -14.44 -10.58
C GLU A 235 37.79 -13.54 -10.97
N GLN A 236 37.93 -12.39 -10.34
CA GLN A 236 39.09 -11.50 -10.55
C GLN A 236 40.39 -12.18 -10.15
N GLN A 237 40.48 -12.76 -8.95
CA GLN A 237 41.68 -13.51 -8.50
C GLN A 237 42.00 -14.68 -9.44
N LYS A 238 40.98 -15.36 -9.94
CA LYS A 238 41.17 -16.43 -10.93
C LYS A 238 41.80 -15.89 -12.23
N GLN A 239 41.25 -14.76 -12.76
CA GLN A 239 41.80 -14.13 -13.97
C GLN A 239 43.24 -13.65 -13.77
N GLU A 240 43.54 -13.00 -12.65
CA GLU A 240 44.88 -12.59 -12.30
C GLU A 240 45.86 -13.78 -12.20
N THR A 241 45.38 -14.89 -11.62
CA THR A 241 46.17 -16.12 -11.52
C THR A 241 46.44 -16.70 -12.91
N ILE A 242 45.41 -16.75 -13.77
CA ILE A 242 45.58 -17.21 -15.17
C ILE A 242 46.57 -16.31 -15.93
N ALA A 243 46.44 -14.99 -15.81
CA ALA A 243 47.36 -14.05 -16.44
C ALA A 243 48.84 -14.27 -16.01
N LYS A 244 49.04 -14.46 -14.69
CA LYS A 244 50.39 -14.77 -14.14
C LYS A 244 50.92 -16.11 -14.66
N ILE A 245 50.10 -17.14 -14.78
CA ILE A 245 50.47 -18.43 -15.33
C ILE A 245 50.89 -18.28 -16.80
N MET A 246 50.10 -17.56 -17.60
CA MET A 246 50.37 -17.35 -19.02
C MET A 246 51.70 -16.55 -19.24
N ALA A 247 51.87 -15.47 -18.48
CA ALA A 247 53.13 -14.68 -18.55
C ALA A 247 54.36 -15.51 -18.19
N LEU A 248 54.31 -16.38 -17.18
CA LEU A 248 55.42 -17.27 -16.84
C LEU A 248 55.61 -18.37 -17.90
N LYS A 249 54.56 -18.81 -18.54
CA LYS A 249 54.62 -19.79 -19.63
C LYS A 249 55.29 -19.21 -20.87
N GLU A 250 55.02 -17.97 -21.23
CA GLU A 250 55.67 -17.23 -22.31
C GLU A 250 57.15 -17.01 -22.04
N GLN A 251 57.57 -16.89 -20.78
CA GLN A 251 58.96 -16.83 -20.36
C GLN A 251 59.66 -18.19 -20.39
N GLY A 252 58.97 -19.26 -20.84
CA GLY A 252 59.60 -20.59 -21.04
C GLY A 252 59.58 -21.50 -19.80
N PHE A 253 58.95 -21.10 -18.66
CA PHE A 253 58.88 -21.95 -17.46
C PHE A 253 57.98 -23.16 -17.66
N ASN A 254 58.37 -24.29 -17.10
CA ASN A 254 57.55 -25.49 -17.11
C ASN A 254 56.48 -25.45 -16.02
N ASN A 255 55.46 -26.28 -16.16
CA ASN A 255 54.26 -26.26 -15.25
C ASN A 255 54.64 -26.52 -13.77
N THR A 256 55.73 -27.23 -13.49
CA THR A 256 56.20 -27.52 -12.12
C THR A 256 56.86 -26.28 -11.49
N GLU A 257 57.65 -25.57 -12.27
CA GLU A 257 58.32 -24.31 -11.86
C GLU A 257 57.26 -23.19 -11.61
N ILE A 258 56.26 -23.09 -12.50
CA ILE A 258 55.15 -22.12 -12.36
C ILE A 258 54.39 -22.42 -11.09
N ALA A 259 54.05 -23.71 -10.83
CA ALA A 259 53.36 -24.14 -9.64
C ALA A 259 54.11 -23.78 -8.35
N LYS A 260 55.44 -24.02 -8.32
CA LYS A 260 56.32 -23.64 -7.21
C LYS A 260 56.36 -22.13 -6.97
N ARG A 261 56.50 -21.33 -8.04
CA ARG A 261 56.59 -19.85 -7.95
C ARG A 261 55.31 -19.19 -7.49
N LEU A 262 54.18 -19.71 -7.93
CA LEU A 262 52.84 -19.15 -7.58
C LEU A 262 52.23 -19.79 -6.33
N GLY A 263 52.85 -20.82 -5.73
CA GLY A 263 52.35 -21.52 -4.57
C GLY A 263 51.02 -22.25 -4.82
N ILE A 264 50.80 -22.75 -6.06
CA ILE A 264 49.58 -23.45 -6.47
C ILE A 264 49.87 -24.87 -6.93
N ALA A 265 48.85 -25.74 -6.94
CA ALA A 265 49.05 -27.10 -7.40
C ALA A 265 49.38 -27.19 -8.90
N ARG A 266 50.33 -28.06 -9.30
CA ARG A 266 50.69 -28.30 -10.70
C ARG A 266 49.47 -28.65 -11.58
N GLN A 267 48.52 -29.40 -11.04
CA GLN A 267 47.25 -29.71 -11.74
C GLN A 267 46.49 -28.46 -12.11
N THR A 268 46.44 -27.44 -11.23
CA THR A 268 45.81 -26.15 -11.47
C THR A 268 46.46 -25.40 -12.62
N VAL A 269 47.81 -25.39 -12.67
CA VAL A 269 48.56 -24.79 -13.77
C VAL A 269 48.23 -25.51 -15.09
N SER A 270 48.31 -26.83 -15.11
CA SER A 270 47.99 -27.64 -16.29
C SER A 270 46.54 -27.40 -16.79
N LYS A 271 45.61 -27.31 -15.87
CA LYS A 271 44.20 -27.01 -16.20
C LYS A 271 44.03 -25.65 -16.90
N TYR A 272 44.71 -24.62 -16.42
CA TYR A 272 44.57 -23.28 -17.00
C TYR A 272 45.37 -23.10 -18.31
N VAL A 273 46.50 -23.79 -18.47
CA VAL A 273 47.28 -23.82 -19.75
C VAL A 273 46.49 -24.53 -20.85
N ASN A 274 45.72 -25.58 -20.52
CA ASN A 274 44.97 -26.37 -21.49
C ASN A 274 43.55 -25.85 -21.73
N GLN A 275 43.11 -24.75 -21.09
CA GLN A 275 41.83 -24.10 -21.28
C GLN A 275 41.81 -23.05 -22.41
N LYS A 276 42.72 -23.18 -23.43
CA LYS A 276 42.65 -22.39 -24.66
C LYS A 276 41.58 -22.86 -25.58
#